data_49928412a0b12e99668c886c7179ecec
#
_entry.id   49928412a0b12e99668c886c7179ecec
#
_cell.length_a   1.000
_cell.length_b   1.000
_cell.length_c   1.000
_cell.angle_alpha   90.00
_cell.angle_beta   90.00
_cell.angle_gamma   90.00
#
_symmetry.space_group_name_H-M   'P 1'
#
loop_
_entity.id
_entity.type
_entity.pdbx_description
1 polymer ?
#
loop_
_entity_poly.entity_id
_entity_poly.type
_entity_poly.pdbx_seq_one_letter_code
_entity_poly.pdbx_strand_id
1 'polypeptide(L)'
;MIKIKFLKKNERIIYFEITGHANHGEYGEDIVCSAVSSVSQMTLNGLMETLKLDDKLQYKEKEGYIVCDLDKSNLTDDEIEKSQILILSMYSYLKAVEESYGKYVEIRVREV
;
A
#
# COMPACT_ATOMS: atom_id res chain seq x y z
N MET A 1 -3.38 -14.04 7.73
CA MET A 1 -3.71 -12.63 7.98
C MET A 1 -2.85 -11.71 7.13
N ILE A 2 -3.49 -10.74 6.49
CA ILE A 2 -2.79 -9.74 5.71
C ILE A 2 -2.41 -8.60 6.65
N LYS A 3 -1.14 -8.23 6.64
CA LYS A 3 -0.63 -7.15 7.48
C LYS A 3 -0.20 -5.99 6.61
N ILE A 4 -0.68 -4.80 6.95
CA ILE A 4 -0.43 -3.59 6.19
C ILE A 4 0.19 -2.57 7.14
N LYS A 5 1.30 -1.99 6.71
CA LYS A 5 2.03 -1.01 7.50
C LYS A 5 2.21 0.27 6.70
N PHE A 6 1.92 1.40 7.34
CA PHE A 6 2.16 2.72 6.77
C PHE A 6 3.07 3.50 7.71
N LEU A 7 4.04 4.20 7.15
CA LEU A 7 4.86 5.14 7.92
C LEU A 7 4.54 6.55 7.45
N LYS A 8 4.30 7.45 8.41
CA LYS A 8 4.00 8.86 8.14
C LYS A 8 5.13 9.73 8.66
N LYS A 9 5.43 10.77 7.90
CA LYS A 9 6.41 11.77 8.28
C LYS A 9 5.89 13.13 7.81
N ASN A 10 5.75 14.08 8.72
CA ASN A 10 5.20 15.40 8.39
C ASN A 10 3.87 15.31 7.66
N GLU A 11 2.98 14.45 8.17
CA GLU A 11 1.62 14.23 7.66
C GLU A 11 1.54 13.61 6.26
N ARG A 12 2.67 13.12 5.73
CA ARG A 12 2.70 12.41 4.45
C ARG A 12 3.05 10.95 4.67
N ILE A 13 2.40 10.06 3.94
CA ILE A 13 2.75 8.65 3.96
C ILE A 13 3.97 8.47 3.06
N ILE A 14 5.08 8.05 3.67
CA ILE A 14 6.35 7.90 2.97
C ILE A 14 6.75 6.44 2.76
N TYR A 15 5.96 5.50 3.25
CA TYR A 15 6.29 4.09 3.17
C TYR A 15 5.01 3.27 3.34
N PHE A 16 4.86 2.25 2.53
CA PHE A 16 3.82 1.27 2.79
C PHE A 16 4.33 -0.13 2.47
N GLU A 17 3.85 -1.10 3.24
CA GLU A 17 4.24 -2.49 3.13
C GLU A 17 3.01 -3.35 3.35
N ILE A 18 2.79 -4.29 2.45
CA ILE A 18 1.67 -5.22 2.53
C ILE A 18 2.24 -6.62 2.46
N THR A 19 2.01 -7.42 3.51
CA THR A 19 2.53 -8.78 3.59
C THR A 19 1.42 -9.76 3.91
N GLY A 20 1.63 -10.98 3.47
CA GLY A 20 0.70 -12.07 3.70
C GLY A 20 -0.30 -12.20 2.58
N HIS A 21 -0.89 -13.36 2.52
CA HIS A 21 -1.98 -13.63 1.59
C HIS A 21 -2.72 -14.86 2.07
N ALA A 22 -3.94 -15.00 1.59
CA ALA A 22 -4.75 -16.15 1.92
C ALA A 22 -4.50 -17.23 0.88
N ASN A 23 -3.80 -18.30 1.26
CA ASN A 23 -3.50 -19.36 0.32
C ASN A 23 -4.54 -20.46 0.29
N HIS A 24 -5.15 -20.78 1.35
CA HIS A 24 -6.14 -21.83 1.47
C HIS A 24 -7.14 -21.44 2.55
N GLY A 25 -7.42 -20.14 2.59
CA GLY A 25 -8.23 -19.58 3.62
C GLY A 25 -9.73 -19.79 3.38
N GLU A 26 -10.49 -19.29 4.32
CA GLU A 26 -11.92 -19.24 4.21
C GLU A 26 -12.33 -18.34 3.03
N TYR A 27 -13.55 -18.51 2.57
CA TYR A 27 -14.09 -17.75 1.45
C TYR A 27 -13.87 -16.23 1.58
N GLY A 28 -14.14 -15.66 2.77
CA GLY A 28 -13.97 -14.23 3.00
C GLY A 28 -12.50 -13.78 2.93
N GLU A 29 -11.59 -14.66 3.32
CA GLU A 29 -10.17 -14.37 3.28
C GLU A 29 -9.65 -14.23 1.84
N ASP A 30 -10.13 -15.07 0.92
CA ASP A 30 -9.75 -14.99 -0.49
C ASP A 30 -10.28 -13.69 -1.13
N ILE A 31 -11.48 -13.29 -0.80
CA ILE A 31 -12.07 -12.04 -1.29
C ILE A 31 -11.24 -10.86 -0.82
N VAL A 32 -10.86 -10.85 0.46
CA VAL A 32 -10.07 -9.78 1.06
C VAL A 32 -8.69 -9.72 0.41
N CYS A 33 -8.06 -10.88 0.20
CA CYS A 33 -6.75 -10.94 -0.44
C CYS A 33 -6.80 -10.33 -1.85
N SER A 34 -7.83 -10.65 -2.62
CA SER A 34 -8.02 -10.09 -3.97
C SER A 34 -8.23 -8.60 -3.93
N ALA A 35 -9.06 -8.11 -3.00
CA ALA A 35 -9.32 -6.68 -2.87
C ALA A 35 -8.05 -5.90 -2.52
N VAL A 36 -7.30 -6.39 -1.53
CA VAL A 36 -6.06 -5.75 -1.10
C VAL A 36 -5.03 -5.77 -2.22
N SER A 37 -4.88 -6.91 -2.90
CA SER A 37 -3.92 -7.03 -4.00
C SER A 37 -4.25 -6.09 -5.16
N SER A 38 -5.53 -6.01 -5.53
CA SER A 38 -5.96 -5.18 -6.65
C SER A 38 -5.71 -3.69 -6.39
N VAL A 39 -6.08 -3.19 -5.22
CA VAL A 39 -5.92 -1.77 -4.92
C VAL A 39 -4.45 -1.41 -4.75
N SER A 40 -3.66 -2.32 -4.19
CA SER A 40 -2.22 -2.11 -4.01
C SER A 40 -1.51 -2.06 -5.36
N GLN A 41 -1.87 -2.96 -6.26
CA GLN A 41 -1.33 -2.96 -7.62
C GLN A 41 -1.72 -1.70 -8.36
N MET A 42 -2.96 -1.28 -8.26
CA MET A 42 -3.43 -0.05 -8.90
C MET A 42 -2.62 1.15 -8.40
N THR A 43 -2.38 1.21 -7.10
CA THR A 43 -1.62 2.31 -6.49
C THR A 43 -0.17 2.32 -7.00
N LEU A 44 0.48 1.16 -6.97
CA LEU A 44 1.86 1.04 -7.42
C LEU A 44 1.97 1.39 -8.91
N ASN A 45 1.07 0.89 -9.74
CA ASN A 45 1.04 1.23 -11.16
C ASN A 45 0.81 2.73 -11.38
N GLY A 46 -0.03 3.34 -10.58
CA GLY A 46 -0.26 4.79 -10.65
C GLY A 46 1.00 5.59 -10.36
N LEU A 47 1.75 5.16 -9.34
CA LEU A 47 3.03 5.80 -9.02
C LEU A 47 4.02 5.67 -10.17
N MET A 48 4.13 4.46 -10.72
CA MET A 48 5.11 4.19 -11.77
C MET A 48 4.74 4.77 -13.13
N GLU A 49 3.50 4.57 -13.57
CA GLU A 49 3.09 4.90 -14.93
C GLU A 49 2.40 6.25 -15.04
N THR A 50 1.44 6.55 -14.16
CA THR A 50 0.71 7.81 -14.25
C THR A 50 1.57 8.98 -13.78
N LEU A 51 2.27 8.82 -12.67
CA LEU A 51 3.18 9.84 -12.15
C LEU A 51 4.58 9.72 -12.71
N LYS A 52 4.85 8.68 -13.49
CA LYS A 52 6.14 8.47 -14.17
C LYS A 52 7.34 8.42 -13.23
N LEU A 53 7.17 7.73 -12.10
CA LEU A 53 8.23 7.59 -11.10
C LEU A 53 8.94 6.25 -11.14
N ASP A 54 8.71 5.45 -12.19
CA ASP A 54 9.20 4.08 -12.29
C ASP A 54 10.72 3.96 -12.17
N ASP A 55 11.48 4.92 -12.71
CA ASP A 55 12.94 4.90 -12.65
C ASP A 55 13.52 5.46 -11.35
N LYS A 56 12.68 6.04 -10.49
CA LYS A 56 13.11 6.66 -9.25
C LYS A 56 12.63 5.91 -8.00
N LEU A 57 11.55 5.16 -8.14
CA LEU A 57 10.84 4.58 -7.01
C LEU A 57 11.56 3.37 -6.44
N GLN A 58 11.77 3.36 -5.12
CA GLN A 58 12.30 2.20 -4.41
C GLN A 58 11.12 1.31 -4.00
N TYR A 59 10.98 0.18 -4.67
CA TYR A 59 9.88 -0.73 -4.38
C TYR A 59 10.29 -2.17 -4.66
N LYS A 60 9.55 -3.09 -4.05
CA LYS A 60 9.63 -4.51 -4.37
C LYS A 60 8.23 -5.07 -4.44
N GLU A 61 8.03 -6.00 -5.34
CA GLU A 61 6.75 -6.65 -5.52
C GLU A 61 6.97 -8.10 -5.86
N LYS A 62 6.29 -8.98 -5.15
CA LYS A 62 6.24 -10.40 -5.44
C LYS A 62 4.97 -10.96 -4.82
N GLU A 63 4.66 -12.23 -5.08
CA GLU A 63 3.47 -12.84 -4.52
C GLU A 63 3.44 -12.72 -3.01
N GLY A 64 2.36 -12.14 -2.48
CA GLY A 64 2.17 -11.97 -1.04
C GLY A 64 3.01 -10.87 -0.41
N TYR A 65 3.64 -10.02 -1.21
CA TYR A 65 4.51 -8.99 -0.68
C TYR A 65 4.62 -7.79 -1.60
N ILE A 66 4.32 -6.61 -1.07
CA ILE A 66 4.54 -5.33 -1.75
C ILE A 66 5.14 -4.38 -0.72
N VAL A 67 6.20 -3.69 -1.11
CA VAL A 67 6.78 -2.63 -0.28
C VAL A 67 7.18 -1.48 -1.19
N CYS A 68 6.91 -0.27 -0.74
CA CYS A 68 7.28 0.95 -1.46
C CYS A 68 7.78 1.98 -0.45
N ASP A 69 8.97 2.49 -0.68
CA ASP A 69 9.63 3.43 0.23
C ASP A 69 9.90 4.75 -0.50
N LEU A 70 9.02 5.73 -0.29
CA LEU A 70 9.18 7.03 -0.93
C LEU A 70 10.31 7.84 -0.32
N ASP A 71 10.59 7.62 0.96
CA ASP A 71 11.62 8.36 1.67
C ASP A 71 13.02 8.02 1.15
N LYS A 72 13.22 6.76 0.74
CA LYS A 72 14.49 6.30 0.16
C LYS A 72 14.53 6.43 -1.35
N SER A 73 13.44 6.83 -1.97
CA SER A 73 13.39 7.08 -3.40
C SER A 73 13.98 8.44 -3.72
N ASN A 74 14.45 8.61 -4.95
CA ASN A 74 15.01 9.89 -5.39
C ASN A 74 13.90 10.81 -5.89
N LEU A 75 12.98 11.17 -5.00
CA LEU A 75 11.80 11.97 -5.33
C LEU A 75 11.92 13.39 -4.81
N THR A 76 11.38 14.34 -5.57
CA THR A 76 11.24 15.71 -5.11
C THR A 76 10.06 15.82 -4.16
N ASP A 77 9.98 16.92 -3.40
CA ASP A 77 8.83 17.18 -2.54
C ASP A 77 7.52 17.19 -3.34
N ASP A 78 7.54 17.78 -4.52
CA ASP A 78 6.35 17.83 -5.37
C ASP A 78 5.91 16.42 -5.80
N GLU A 79 6.87 15.56 -6.12
CA GLU A 79 6.56 14.18 -6.48
C GLU A 79 5.98 13.40 -5.30
N ILE A 80 6.51 13.61 -4.11
CA ILE A 80 5.94 12.99 -2.90
C ILE A 80 4.52 13.50 -2.64
N GLU A 81 4.30 14.81 -2.79
CA GLU A 81 2.97 15.40 -2.62
C GLU A 81 1.95 14.82 -3.61
N LYS A 82 2.31 14.71 -4.87
CA LYS A 82 1.42 14.13 -5.88
C LYS A 82 1.13 12.67 -5.59
N SER A 83 2.13 11.94 -5.10
CA SER A 83 1.97 10.54 -4.73
C SER A 83 0.93 10.35 -3.62
N GLN A 84 0.76 11.34 -2.75
CA GLN A 84 -0.18 11.23 -1.63
C GLN A 84 -1.63 11.06 -2.10
N ILE A 85 -1.99 11.61 -3.25
CA ILE A 85 -3.35 11.46 -3.77
C ILE A 85 -3.65 9.98 -3.97
N LEU A 86 -2.73 9.23 -4.58
CA LEU A 86 -2.91 7.81 -4.82
C LEU A 86 -2.79 6.99 -3.53
N ILE A 87 -1.79 7.28 -2.71
CA ILE A 87 -1.52 6.52 -1.50
C ILE A 87 -2.63 6.72 -0.46
N LEU A 88 -3.11 7.96 -0.29
CA LEU A 88 -4.19 8.22 0.66
C LEU A 88 -5.51 7.61 0.18
N SER A 89 -5.73 7.55 -1.13
CA SER A 89 -6.91 6.87 -1.68
C SER A 89 -6.85 5.37 -1.37
N MET A 90 -5.69 4.76 -1.55
CA MET A 90 -5.47 3.35 -1.18
C MET A 90 -5.67 3.16 0.33
N TYR A 91 -5.09 4.01 1.14
CA TYR A 91 -5.21 3.94 2.59
C TYR A 91 -6.68 3.98 3.02
N SER A 92 -7.43 4.93 2.49
CA SER A 92 -8.85 5.09 2.81
C SER A 92 -9.65 3.83 2.47
N TYR A 93 -9.39 3.26 1.30
CA TYR A 93 -10.08 2.03 0.90
C TYR A 93 -9.68 0.85 1.79
N LEU A 94 -8.40 0.71 2.09
CA LEU A 94 -7.92 -0.39 2.94
C LEU A 94 -8.46 -0.28 4.36
N LYS A 95 -8.65 0.93 4.87
CA LYS A 95 -9.30 1.13 6.18
C LYS A 95 -10.76 0.62 6.14
N ALA A 96 -11.46 0.87 5.05
CA ALA A 96 -12.83 0.36 4.90
C ALA A 96 -12.83 -1.18 4.83
N VAL A 97 -11.86 -1.77 4.15
CA VAL A 97 -11.71 -3.23 4.11
C VAL A 97 -11.45 -3.77 5.51
N GLU A 98 -10.56 -3.13 6.27
CA GLU A 98 -10.27 -3.55 7.64
C GLU A 98 -11.52 -3.49 8.54
N GLU A 99 -12.33 -2.45 8.40
CA GLU A 99 -13.56 -2.32 9.18
C GLU A 99 -14.54 -3.46 8.87
N SER A 100 -14.64 -3.85 7.62
CA SER A 100 -15.58 -4.92 7.20
C SER A 100 -15.00 -6.31 7.42
N TYR A 101 -13.69 -6.48 7.36
CA TYR A 101 -13.02 -7.77 7.36
C TYR A 101 -11.82 -7.81 8.31
N GLY A 102 -11.93 -7.17 9.47
CA GLY A 102 -10.83 -7.07 10.44
C GLY A 102 -10.27 -8.40 10.93
N LYS A 103 -11.02 -9.49 10.73
CA LYS A 103 -10.56 -10.83 11.03
C LYS A 103 -9.37 -11.23 10.14
N TYR A 104 -9.28 -10.64 8.94
CA TYR A 104 -8.31 -11.06 7.92
C TYR A 104 -7.26 -10.00 7.60
N VAL A 105 -7.46 -8.75 8.03
CA VAL A 105 -6.58 -7.61 7.70
C VAL A 105 -6.27 -6.81 8.95
N GLU A 106 -4.99 -6.48 9.11
CA GLU A 106 -4.55 -5.60 10.20
C GLU A 106 -3.74 -4.46 9.59
N ILE A 107 -4.12 -3.23 9.91
CA ILE A 107 -3.42 -2.03 9.45
C ILE A 107 -2.76 -1.36 10.64
N ARG A 108 -1.47 -1.04 10.49
CA ARG A 108 -0.72 -0.28 11.48
C ARG A 108 -0.15 0.96 10.83
N VAL A 109 -0.28 2.09 11.53
CA VAL A 109 0.27 3.37 11.08
C VAL A 109 1.23 3.87 12.16
N ARG A 110 2.44 4.26 11.76
CA ARG A 110 3.44 4.79 12.68
C ARG A 110 3.93 6.14 12.17
N GLU A 111 4.12 7.07 13.12
CA GLU A 111 4.82 8.33 12.83
C GLU A 111 6.33 8.10 12.96
N VAL A 112 7.07 8.68 12.07
CA VAL A 112 8.55 8.59 12.09
C VAL A 112 9.21 9.96 12.00
#